data_1c207ccb17fe3e73f68c346c673fbee5
#
_entry.id   1c207ccb17fe3e73f68c346c673fbee5
#
_cell.length_a   1.000
_cell.length_b   1.000
_cell.length_c   1.000
_cell.angle_alpha   90.00
_cell.angle_beta   90.00
_cell.angle_gamma   90.00
#
_symmetry.space_group_name_H-M   'P 1'
#
loop_
_entity.id
_entity.type
_entity.pdbx_description
1 polymer ?
#
loop_
_entity_poly.entity_id
_entity_poly.type
_entity_poly.pdbx_seq_one_letter_code
_entity_poly.pdbx_strand_id
1 'polypeptide(L)'
;AGPGFNMASILEVCEAGCDYIDVGMEPLSWGTGHADLLSVQAMLKDAGYQVPEINMEAYMKVRSLIQEFMDDFLGLYISPKNRLMNSLLIAPGLPGGMMGSLMADLETNLESINKYKAKRNLPFMTQDELLIKLFNEVAYVWPRVGYPPLVTPFSQYVKNLAMMNVMAMEKGKERWGMIADDIWDMILGKAGRLPGKLAPEIIEKAEREGRKFFDGNPQDN
;
A
#
# COMPACT_ATOMS: atom_id res chain seq x y z
N ALA A 1 -1.46 4.16 -8.51
CA ALA A 1 -2.06 5.45 -8.09
C ALA A 1 -2.81 5.27 -6.78
N GLY A 2 -2.68 6.21 -5.86
CA GLY A 2 -3.39 6.18 -4.58
C GLY A 2 -4.81 6.72 -4.68
N PRO A 3 -5.67 6.43 -3.69
CA PRO A 3 -7.01 6.98 -3.61
C PRO A 3 -7.03 8.50 -3.75
N GLY A 4 -7.86 9.01 -4.65
CA GLY A 4 -7.98 10.45 -4.93
C GLY A 4 -7.04 11.02 -5.98
N PHE A 5 -5.90 10.38 -6.28
CA PHE A 5 -4.96 10.79 -7.33
C PHE A 5 -4.98 9.90 -8.57
N ASN A 6 -5.84 8.90 -8.62
CA ASN A 6 -5.87 7.91 -9.68
C ASN A 6 -5.89 8.54 -11.08
N MET A 7 -6.79 9.50 -11.32
CA MET A 7 -6.93 10.14 -12.64
C MET A 7 -5.70 10.99 -12.98
N ALA A 8 -5.24 11.83 -12.06
CA ALA A 8 -4.05 12.65 -12.26
C ALA A 8 -2.79 11.80 -12.50
N SER A 9 -2.59 10.74 -11.70
CA SER A 9 -1.45 9.83 -11.87
C SER A 9 -1.47 9.11 -13.22
N ILE A 10 -2.65 8.73 -13.71
CA ILE A 10 -2.79 8.08 -15.04
C ILE A 10 -2.36 9.04 -16.14
N LEU A 11 -2.78 10.30 -16.07
CA LEU A 11 -2.40 11.29 -17.07
C LEU A 11 -0.87 11.50 -17.08
N GLU A 12 -0.27 11.71 -15.93
CA GLU A 12 1.18 11.92 -15.78
C GLU A 12 2.00 10.72 -16.28
N VAL A 13 1.58 9.48 -15.99
CA VAL A 13 2.33 8.31 -16.48
C VAL A 13 2.14 8.09 -17.98
N CYS A 14 1.00 8.46 -18.55
CA CYS A 14 0.81 8.44 -19.99
C CYS A 14 1.70 9.49 -20.69
N GLU A 15 1.82 10.70 -20.13
CA GLU A 15 2.76 11.72 -20.62
C GLU A 15 4.22 11.26 -20.54
N ALA A 16 4.55 10.46 -19.52
CA ALA A 16 5.87 9.85 -19.36
C ALA A 16 6.13 8.65 -20.28
N GLY A 17 5.16 8.26 -21.12
CA GLY A 17 5.30 7.19 -22.13
C GLY A 17 4.83 5.81 -21.67
N CYS A 18 3.89 5.72 -20.75
CA CYS A 18 3.29 4.45 -20.35
C CYS A 18 2.27 3.98 -21.40
N ASP A 19 2.43 2.77 -21.92
CA ASP A 19 1.58 2.19 -22.97
C ASP A 19 0.36 1.41 -22.42
N TYR A 20 0.42 0.95 -21.19
CA TYR A 20 -0.61 0.10 -20.58
C TYR A 20 -1.05 0.66 -19.23
N ILE A 21 -2.36 0.81 -19.05
CA ILE A 21 -2.96 1.33 -17.83
C ILE A 21 -3.97 0.33 -17.29
N ASP A 22 -3.79 -0.06 -16.03
CA ASP A 22 -4.76 -0.86 -15.30
C ASP A 22 -5.91 0.02 -14.82
N VAL A 23 -7.13 -0.42 -15.07
CA VAL A 23 -8.37 0.28 -14.72
C VAL A 23 -9.33 -0.63 -13.96
N GLY A 24 -10.24 -0.02 -13.22
CA GLY A 24 -11.35 -0.71 -12.60
C GLY A 24 -12.60 -0.67 -13.47
N MET A 25 -13.64 -1.36 -12.99
CA MET A 25 -14.97 -1.33 -13.59
C MET A 25 -16.00 -1.19 -12.48
N GLU A 26 -17.03 -0.34 -12.67
CA GLU A 26 -18.16 -0.29 -11.74
C GLU A 26 -18.86 -1.65 -11.61
N PRO A 27 -19.27 -2.02 -10.37
CA PRO A 27 -19.26 -1.25 -9.12
C PRO A 27 -17.97 -1.40 -8.28
N LEU A 28 -16.90 -2.02 -8.79
CA LEU A 28 -15.66 -2.31 -8.07
C LEU A 28 -14.57 -1.26 -8.28
N SER A 29 -14.79 -0.27 -9.15
CA SER A 29 -13.86 0.86 -9.35
C SER A 29 -13.92 1.87 -8.21
N TRP A 30 -12.95 2.81 -8.21
CA TRP A 30 -12.83 3.90 -7.25
C TRP A 30 -12.43 3.49 -5.81
N GLY A 31 -12.56 4.38 -4.88
CA GLY A 31 -12.14 4.17 -3.50
C GLY A 31 -10.67 3.81 -3.39
N THR A 32 -10.38 2.65 -2.80
CA THR A 32 -9.03 2.07 -2.71
C THR A 32 -8.60 1.29 -3.96
N GLY A 33 -9.50 1.12 -4.92
CA GLY A 33 -9.26 0.44 -6.20
C GLY A 33 -8.75 1.37 -7.29
N HIS A 34 -8.80 0.87 -8.52
CA HIS A 34 -8.44 1.64 -9.71
C HIS A 34 -9.54 2.63 -10.12
N ALA A 35 -9.17 3.65 -10.90
CA ALA A 35 -10.12 4.52 -11.56
C ALA A 35 -11.00 3.72 -12.55
N ASP A 36 -12.22 4.20 -12.78
CA ASP A 36 -13.14 3.53 -13.69
C ASP A 36 -12.73 3.65 -15.15
N LEU A 37 -12.88 2.57 -15.90
CA LEU A 37 -12.55 2.45 -17.33
C LEU A 37 -13.16 3.58 -18.18
N LEU A 38 -14.44 3.91 -17.99
CA LEU A 38 -15.12 4.93 -18.79
C LEU A 38 -14.55 6.32 -18.52
N SER A 39 -14.29 6.63 -17.23
CA SER A 39 -13.71 7.91 -16.84
C SER A 39 -12.28 8.08 -17.36
N VAL A 40 -11.47 7.02 -17.29
CA VAL A 40 -10.10 7.02 -17.82
C VAL A 40 -10.12 7.18 -19.34
N GLN A 41 -10.98 6.45 -20.06
CA GLN A 41 -11.12 6.59 -21.50
C GLN A 41 -11.49 8.03 -21.91
N ALA A 42 -12.50 8.62 -21.23
CA ALA A 42 -12.92 9.98 -21.51
C ALA A 42 -11.78 10.99 -21.27
N MET A 43 -11.11 10.90 -20.15
CA MET A 43 -9.98 11.77 -19.79
C MET A 43 -8.85 11.68 -20.84
N LEU A 44 -8.45 10.46 -21.20
CA LEU A 44 -7.35 10.27 -22.16
C LEU A 44 -7.74 10.74 -23.57
N LYS A 45 -8.98 10.54 -24.00
CA LYS A 45 -9.49 11.12 -25.27
C LYS A 45 -9.44 12.64 -25.25
N ASP A 46 -9.89 13.27 -24.17
CA ASP A 46 -9.83 14.73 -24.02
C ASP A 46 -8.38 15.27 -24.02
N ALA A 47 -7.46 14.50 -23.46
CA ALA A 47 -6.03 14.80 -23.47
C ALA A 47 -5.35 14.53 -24.84
N GLY A 48 -6.08 14.04 -25.85
CA GLY A 48 -5.58 13.80 -27.19
C GLY A 48 -4.94 12.43 -27.43
N TYR A 49 -5.05 11.51 -26.48
CA TYR A 49 -4.55 10.14 -26.66
C TYR A 49 -5.49 9.30 -27.53
N GLN A 50 -4.91 8.41 -28.31
CA GLN A 50 -5.66 7.36 -29.00
C GLN A 50 -5.87 6.18 -28.04
N VAL A 51 -7.11 5.90 -27.69
CA VAL A 51 -7.47 4.82 -26.79
C VAL A 51 -8.51 3.91 -27.46
N PRO A 52 -8.52 2.59 -27.13
CA PRO A 52 -9.49 1.67 -27.70
C PRO A 52 -10.94 2.07 -27.43
N GLU A 53 -11.83 1.78 -28.36
CA GLU A 53 -13.26 1.95 -28.15
C GLU A 53 -13.80 0.86 -27.23
N ILE A 54 -14.66 1.27 -26.31
CA ILE A 54 -15.31 0.36 -25.36
C ILE A 54 -16.64 -0.11 -25.97
N ASN A 55 -16.84 -1.43 -25.97
CA ASN A 55 -18.15 -1.99 -26.29
C ASN A 55 -19.10 -1.73 -25.11
N MET A 56 -19.93 -0.70 -25.23
CA MET A 56 -20.81 -0.24 -24.16
C MET A 56 -21.90 -1.28 -23.80
N GLU A 57 -22.37 -2.08 -24.76
CA GLU A 57 -23.33 -3.14 -24.48
C GLU A 57 -22.71 -4.23 -23.59
N ALA A 58 -21.50 -4.67 -23.94
CA ALA A 58 -20.74 -5.63 -23.14
C ALA A 58 -20.39 -5.05 -21.76
N TYR A 59 -19.97 -3.78 -21.69
CA TYR A 59 -19.69 -3.09 -20.45
C TYR A 59 -20.90 -3.09 -19.51
N MET A 60 -22.05 -2.67 -20.00
CA MET A 60 -23.26 -2.59 -19.18
C MET A 60 -23.75 -3.95 -18.71
N LYS A 61 -23.61 -4.98 -19.54
CA LYS A 61 -23.96 -6.35 -19.17
C LYS A 61 -23.06 -6.87 -18.05
N VAL A 62 -21.75 -6.70 -18.17
CA VAL A 62 -20.79 -7.11 -17.14
C VAL A 62 -21.02 -6.32 -15.84
N ARG A 63 -21.22 -5.00 -15.94
CA ARG A 63 -21.54 -4.14 -14.78
C ARG A 63 -22.77 -4.65 -14.02
N SER A 64 -23.84 -5.00 -14.73
CA SER A 64 -25.06 -5.51 -14.10
C SER A 64 -24.83 -6.84 -13.39
N LEU A 65 -24.09 -7.77 -14.01
CA LEU A 65 -23.75 -9.06 -13.41
C LEU A 65 -22.88 -8.90 -12.15
N ILE A 66 -21.91 -8.00 -12.20
CA ILE A 66 -21.08 -7.72 -11.03
C ILE A 66 -21.91 -7.05 -9.91
N GLN A 67 -22.84 -6.15 -10.27
CA GLN A 67 -23.72 -5.52 -9.29
C GLN A 67 -24.62 -6.55 -8.60
N GLU A 68 -25.22 -7.47 -9.35
CA GLU A 68 -26.02 -8.56 -8.80
C GLU A 68 -25.19 -9.42 -7.82
N PHE A 69 -23.97 -9.80 -8.24
CA PHE A 69 -23.07 -10.55 -7.37
C PHE A 69 -22.63 -9.75 -6.10
N MET A 70 -22.47 -8.44 -6.24
CA MET A 70 -22.19 -7.56 -5.10
C MET A 70 -23.36 -7.51 -4.12
N ASP A 71 -24.58 -7.41 -4.63
CA ASP A 71 -25.79 -7.29 -3.81
C ASP A 71 -26.09 -8.62 -3.10
N ASP A 72 -25.91 -9.75 -3.77
CA ASP A 72 -26.21 -11.08 -3.23
C ASP A 72 -25.13 -11.63 -2.30
N PHE A 73 -23.88 -11.32 -2.56
CA PHE A 73 -22.78 -12.00 -1.87
C PHE A 73 -21.62 -11.10 -1.47
N LEU A 74 -20.98 -10.46 -2.44
CA LEU A 74 -19.67 -9.81 -2.22
C LEU A 74 -19.79 -8.59 -1.31
N GLY A 75 -20.94 -7.89 -1.31
CA GLY A 75 -21.19 -6.74 -0.45
C GLY A 75 -21.12 -7.04 1.04
N LEU A 76 -21.31 -8.29 1.44
CA LEU A 76 -21.15 -8.73 2.84
C LEU A 76 -19.68 -8.75 3.31
N TYR A 77 -18.76 -8.93 2.37
CA TYR A 77 -17.32 -9.06 2.67
C TYR A 77 -16.52 -7.80 2.39
N ILE A 78 -17.03 -6.89 1.55
CA ILE A 78 -16.35 -5.63 1.24
C ILE A 78 -16.73 -4.57 2.26
N SER A 79 -15.75 -4.12 3.04
CA SER A 79 -15.96 -2.99 3.95
C SER A 79 -16.37 -1.75 3.17
N PRO A 80 -17.47 -1.06 3.58
CA PRO A 80 -17.85 0.23 2.98
C PRO A 80 -16.73 1.28 3.00
N LYS A 81 -15.82 1.20 3.98
CA LYS A 81 -14.65 2.09 4.08
C LYS A 81 -13.72 1.98 2.86
N ASN A 82 -13.67 0.83 2.18
CA ASN A 82 -12.85 0.65 0.98
C ASN A 82 -13.40 1.40 -0.24
N ARG A 83 -14.65 1.83 -0.21
CA ARG A 83 -15.30 2.61 -1.27
C ARG A 83 -15.15 4.12 -1.06
N LEU A 84 -14.70 4.54 0.12
CA LEU A 84 -14.54 5.95 0.45
C LEU A 84 -13.13 6.42 0.07
N MET A 85 -13.06 7.56 -0.61
CA MET A 85 -11.82 8.29 -0.74
C MET A 85 -11.53 9.04 0.55
N ASN A 86 -10.36 8.79 1.13
CA ASN A 86 -9.90 9.50 2.31
C ASN A 86 -8.62 10.27 1.96
N SER A 87 -8.65 11.58 2.11
CA SER A 87 -7.50 12.44 1.80
C SER A 87 -6.26 12.13 2.63
N LEU A 88 -6.42 11.56 3.82
CA LEU A 88 -5.28 11.09 4.64
C LEU A 88 -4.51 9.94 4.00
N LEU A 89 -5.15 9.16 3.12
CA LEU A 89 -4.53 8.04 2.44
C LEU A 89 -3.64 8.46 1.27
N ILE A 90 -3.67 9.71 0.87
CA ILE A 90 -2.91 10.26 -0.26
C ILE A 90 -1.46 10.52 0.12
N ALA A 91 -1.22 11.00 1.34
CA ALA A 91 0.08 11.51 1.78
C ALA A 91 1.24 10.50 1.72
N PRO A 92 1.11 9.21 2.10
CA PRO A 92 2.24 8.27 2.13
C PRO A 92 2.55 7.61 0.78
N GLY A 93 1.79 7.89 -0.29
CA GLY A 93 1.99 7.25 -1.60
C GLY A 93 1.74 5.74 -1.63
N LEU A 94 1.04 5.20 -0.63
CA LEU A 94 0.75 3.77 -0.56
C LEU A 94 -0.27 3.34 -1.63
N PRO A 95 -0.08 2.18 -2.26
CA PRO A 95 -1.04 1.63 -3.21
C PRO A 95 -2.42 1.40 -2.58
N GLY A 96 -3.49 1.65 -3.34
CA GLY A 96 -4.86 1.49 -2.85
C GLY A 96 -5.16 0.09 -2.29
N GLY A 97 -4.65 -0.97 -2.91
CA GLY A 97 -4.81 -2.36 -2.43
C GLY A 97 -4.23 -2.61 -1.04
N MET A 98 -3.15 -1.90 -0.67
CA MET A 98 -2.62 -1.96 0.69
C MET A 98 -3.52 -1.29 1.73
N MET A 99 -4.30 -0.30 1.31
CA MET A 99 -5.14 0.46 2.24
C MET A 99 -6.25 -0.42 2.84
N GLY A 100 -6.81 -1.33 2.05
CA GLY A 100 -7.80 -2.30 2.55
C GLY A 100 -7.22 -3.19 3.67
N SER A 101 -6.06 -3.78 3.45
CA SER A 101 -5.36 -4.59 4.46
C SER A 101 -4.88 -3.76 5.66
N LEU A 102 -4.43 -2.53 5.42
CA LEU A 102 -4.02 -1.62 6.48
C LEU A 102 -5.18 -1.33 7.44
N MET A 103 -6.35 -0.99 6.90
CA MET A 103 -7.51 -0.66 7.73
C MET A 103 -8.01 -1.86 8.53
N ALA A 104 -7.91 -3.08 8.00
CA ALA A 104 -8.22 -4.31 8.73
C ALA A 104 -7.24 -4.56 9.89
N ASP A 105 -5.94 -4.39 9.63
CA ASP A 105 -4.89 -4.57 10.65
C ASP A 105 -4.93 -3.49 11.74
N LEU A 106 -5.43 -2.30 11.41
CA LEU A 106 -5.39 -1.14 12.29
C LEU A 106 -6.19 -1.36 13.58
N GLU A 107 -7.37 -1.97 13.50
CA GLU A 107 -8.22 -2.24 14.67
C GLU A 107 -7.54 -3.21 15.65
N THR A 108 -7.00 -4.31 15.14
CA THR A 108 -6.31 -5.32 15.96
C THR A 108 -5.06 -4.75 16.62
N ASN A 109 -4.27 -3.96 15.90
CA ASN A 109 -3.08 -3.34 16.44
C ASN A 109 -3.42 -2.25 17.48
N LEU A 110 -4.46 -1.46 17.23
CA LEU A 110 -4.96 -0.45 18.16
C LEU A 110 -5.41 -1.08 19.48
N GLU A 111 -6.16 -2.18 19.43
CA GLU A 111 -6.54 -2.92 20.62
C GLU A 111 -5.32 -3.41 21.42
N SER A 112 -4.32 -3.95 20.74
CA SER A 112 -3.07 -4.41 21.36
C SER A 112 -2.34 -3.28 22.08
N ILE A 113 -2.23 -2.10 21.43
CA ILE A 113 -1.61 -0.91 22.01
C ILE A 113 -2.42 -0.45 23.23
N ASN A 114 -3.74 -0.36 23.10
CA ASN A 114 -4.60 0.15 24.17
C ASN A 114 -4.67 -0.82 25.36
N LYS A 115 -4.61 -2.14 25.15
CA LYS A 115 -4.44 -3.13 26.22
C LYS A 115 -3.12 -2.91 26.99
N TYR A 116 -2.03 -2.57 26.29
CA TYR A 116 -0.76 -2.25 26.94
C TYR A 116 -0.83 -0.93 27.72
N LYS A 117 -1.46 0.11 27.15
CA LYS A 117 -1.64 1.42 27.80
C LYS A 117 -2.52 1.32 29.04
N ALA A 118 -3.62 0.55 28.98
CA ALA A 118 -4.51 0.33 30.11
C ALA A 118 -3.78 -0.25 31.34
N LYS A 119 -2.89 -1.23 31.12
CA LYS A 119 -2.09 -1.84 32.21
C LYS A 119 -1.12 -0.85 32.90
N ARG A 120 -0.92 0.34 32.33
CA ARG A 120 0.02 1.36 32.80
C ARG A 120 -0.65 2.70 33.14
N ASN A 121 -1.98 2.71 33.12
CA ASN A 121 -2.77 3.94 33.29
C ASN A 121 -2.37 5.10 32.33
N LEU A 122 -2.01 4.73 31.08
CA LEU A 122 -1.71 5.67 30.03
C LEU A 122 -2.97 5.99 29.21
N PRO A 123 -3.08 7.20 28.66
CA PRO A 123 -4.23 7.56 27.82
C PRO A 123 -4.32 6.62 26.60
N PHE A 124 -5.55 6.27 26.24
CA PHE A 124 -5.80 5.44 25.06
C PHE A 124 -5.48 6.21 23.79
N MET A 125 -4.99 5.47 22.81
CA MET A 125 -4.75 5.95 21.46
C MET A 125 -6.02 5.82 20.63
N THR A 126 -6.33 6.80 19.81
CA THR A 126 -7.40 6.73 18.81
C THR A 126 -6.91 6.07 17.52
N GLN A 127 -7.84 5.67 16.66
CA GLN A 127 -7.52 5.12 15.34
C GLN A 127 -6.80 6.13 14.46
N ASP A 128 -7.21 7.40 14.50
CA ASP A 128 -6.60 8.47 13.71
C ASP A 128 -5.15 8.75 14.16
N GLU A 129 -4.89 8.76 15.47
CA GLU A 129 -3.54 8.90 15.99
C GLU A 129 -2.62 7.75 15.55
N LEU A 130 -3.12 6.51 15.57
CA LEU A 130 -2.35 5.35 15.08
C LEU A 130 -2.09 5.48 13.58
N LEU A 131 -3.07 5.90 12.80
CA LEU A 131 -2.96 6.09 11.36
C LEU A 131 -1.91 7.16 11.01
N ILE A 132 -1.94 8.31 11.68
CA ILE A 132 -0.94 9.38 11.51
C ILE A 132 0.47 8.88 11.83
N LYS A 133 0.63 8.17 12.96
CA LYS A 133 1.93 7.60 13.35
C LYS A 133 2.44 6.60 12.32
N LEU A 134 1.55 5.76 11.81
CA LEU A 134 1.90 4.75 10.81
C LEU A 134 2.33 5.41 9.49
N PHE A 135 1.64 6.43 9.02
CA PHE A 135 2.01 7.14 7.80
C PHE A 135 3.37 7.85 7.93
N ASN A 136 3.60 8.48 9.06
CA ASN A 136 4.90 9.08 9.35
C ASN A 136 6.01 8.01 9.40
N GLU A 137 5.70 6.85 9.97
CA GLU A 137 6.68 5.78 10.06
C GLU A 137 6.92 5.10 8.69
N VAL A 138 5.93 4.97 7.83
CA VAL A 138 6.12 4.52 6.43
C VAL A 138 7.04 5.48 5.67
N ALA A 139 6.80 6.79 5.80
CA ALA A 139 7.66 7.81 5.19
C ALA A 139 9.09 7.78 5.74
N TYR A 140 9.26 7.38 7.00
CA TYR A 140 10.57 7.19 7.63
C TYR A 140 11.28 5.91 7.17
N VAL A 141 10.55 4.80 7.13
CA VAL A 141 11.08 3.45 6.82
C VAL A 141 11.45 3.31 5.35
N TRP A 142 10.56 3.70 4.44
CA TRP A 142 10.69 3.44 3.01
C TRP A 142 12.03 3.87 2.41
N PRO A 143 12.51 5.13 2.60
CA PRO A 143 13.83 5.52 2.11
C PRO A 143 14.98 4.76 2.78
N ARG A 144 14.83 4.40 4.06
CA ARG A 144 15.88 3.73 4.84
C ARG A 144 16.13 2.29 4.47
N VAL A 145 15.12 1.64 3.92
CA VAL A 145 15.24 0.28 3.37
C VAL A 145 15.50 0.25 1.86
N GLY A 146 15.96 1.37 1.29
CA GLY A 146 16.44 1.45 -0.11
C GLY A 146 15.35 1.66 -1.17
N TYR A 147 14.22 2.26 -0.82
CA TYR A 147 13.12 2.57 -1.74
C TYR A 147 12.58 1.36 -2.52
N PRO A 148 12.28 0.22 -1.89
CA PRO A 148 11.68 -0.88 -2.60
C PRO A 148 10.42 -0.44 -3.36
N PRO A 149 10.13 -1.00 -4.54
CA PRO A 149 8.91 -0.69 -5.27
C PRO A 149 7.68 -0.94 -4.39
N LEU A 150 6.76 0.03 -4.29
CA LEU A 150 5.54 -0.11 -3.49
C LEU A 150 4.49 -0.95 -4.22
N VAL A 151 4.86 -2.16 -4.60
CA VAL A 151 4.05 -3.21 -5.21
C VAL A 151 4.13 -4.46 -4.34
N THR A 152 3.13 -5.33 -4.40
CA THR A 152 3.12 -6.61 -3.68
C THR A 152 4.33 -7.49 -4.11
N PRO A 153 5.09 -8.09 -3.17
CA PRO A 153 4.91 -8.09 -1.71
C PRO A 153 5.61 -6.94 -0.97
N PHE A 154 6.49 -6.18 -1.62
CA PHE A 154 7.39 -5.20 -0.97
C PHE A 154 6.65 -4.07 -0.27
N SER A 155 5.54 -3.61 -0.84
CA SER A 155 4.68 -2.63 -0.18
C SER A 155 4.14 -3.13 1.16
N GLN A 156 3.81 -4.41 1.25
CA GLN A 156 3.37 -5.04 2.51
C GLN A 156 4.51 -5.12 3.51
N TYR A 157 5.74 -5.40 3.05
CA TYR A 157 6.92 -5.44 3.90
C TYR A 157 7.21 -4.07 4.53
N VAL A 158 7.17 -3.00 3.74
CA VAL A 158 7.34 -1.62 4.23
C VAL A 158 6.25 -1.27 5.25
N LYS A 159 4.97 -1.58 4.94
CA LYS A 159 3.85 -1.36 5.86
C LYS A 159 4.02 -2.13 7.17
N ASN A 160 4.33 -3.42 7.09
CA ASN A 160 4.46 -4.28 8.26
C ASN A 160 5.63 -3.82 9.14
N LEU A 161 6.76 -3.49 8.54
CA LEU A 161 7.92 -2.99 9.27
C LEU A 161 7.63 -1.65 9.98
N ALA A 162 6.93 -0.73 9.30
CA ALA A 162 6.49 0.52 9.90
C ALA A 162 5.52 0.27 11.07
N MET A 163 4.55 -0.64 10.92
CA MET A 163 3.63 -0.99 12.02
C MET A 163 4.37 -1.60 13.21
N MET A 164 5.32 -2.50 12.98
CA MET A 164 6.13 -3.09 14.03
C MET A 164 6.94 -2.04 14.79
N ASN A 165 7.51 -1.07 14.09
CA ASN A 165 8.21 0.06 14.70
C ASN A 165 7.27 0.90 15.56
N VAL A 166 6.10 1.28 15.04
CA VAL A 166 5.09 2.04 15.82
C VAL A 166 4.71 1.28 17.08
N MET A 167 4.40 -0.01 16.96
CA MET A 167 4.05 -0.84 18.12
C MET A 167 5.18 -0.95 19.14
N ALA A 168 6.43 -1.02 18.69
CA ALA A 168 7.61 -1.04 19.55
C ALA A 168 7.76 0.29 20.29
N MET A 169 7.69 1.41 19.58
CA MET A 169 7.80 2.76 20.16
C MET A 169 6.70 3.06 21.17
N GLU A 170 5.45 2.63 20.91
CA GLU A 170 4.35 2.79 21.86
C GLU A 170 4.53 1.95 23.14
N LYS A 171 5.40 0.95 23.09
CA LYS A 171 5.81 0.15 24.24
C LYS A 171 7.15 0.59 24.85
N GLY A 172 7.66 1.77 24.47
CA GLY A 172 8.92 2.32 24.96
C GLY A 172 10.18 1.61 24.45
N LYS A 173 10.07 0.91 23.32
CA LYS A 173 11.18 0.23 22.66
C LYS A 173 11.66 1.04 21.44
N GLU A 174 12.87 0.74 21.01
CA GLU A 174 13.46 1.36 19.81
C GLU A 174 12.90 0.77 18.51
N ARG A 175 13.05 1.53 17.40
CA ARG A 175 12.81 1.05 16.03
C ARG A 175 13.74 -0.12 15.70
N TRP A 176 13.35 -0.85 14.68
CA TRP A 176 14.16 -1.94 14.12
C TRP A 176 14.41 -3.10 15.10
N GLY A 177 13.65 -3.17 16.22
CA GLY A 177 13.83 -4.23 17.21
C GLY A 177 13.63 -5.63 16.61
N MET A 178 12.69 -5.76 15.68
CA MET A 178 12.43 -6.99 14.93
C MET A 178 12.20 -6.68 13.47
N ILE A 179 12.92 -7.36 12.59
CA ILE A 179 12.72 -7.36 11.14
C ILE A 179 12.53 -8.82 10.75
N ALA A 180 11.40 -9.14 10.13
CA ALA A 180 11.09 -10.50 9.71
C ALA A 180 12.04 -10.98 8.60
N ASP A 181 12.21 -12.29 8.45
CA ASP A 181 13.21 -12.86 7.53
C ASP A 181 12.89 -12.54 6.06
N ASP A 182 11.64 -12.53 5.66
CA ASP A 182 11.19 -12.13 4.32
C ASP A 182 11.51 -10.65 4.02
N ILE A 183 11.40 -9.78 5.03
CA ILE A 183 11.82 -8.37 4.92
C ILE A 183 13.35 -8.27 4.83
N TRP A 184 14.06 -9.09 5.60
CA TRP A 184 15.51 -9.18 5.48
C TRP A 184 15.95 -9.66 4.10
N ASP A 185 15.28 -10.63 3.53
CA ASP A 185 15.59 -11.14 2.18
C ASP A 185 15.45 -10.05 1.11
N MET A 186 14.43 -9.18 1.23
CA MET A 186 14.31 -7.98 0.40
C MET A 186 15.48 -7.01 0.64
N ILE A 187 15.76 -6.65 1.90
CA ILE A 187 16.80 -5.69 2.28
C ILE A 187 18.20 -6.17 1.83
N LEU A 188 18.47 -7.46 1.97
CA LEU A 188 19.76 -8.06 1.62
C LEU A 188 19.95 -8.27 0.12
N GLY A 189 18.95 -8.00 -0.70
CA GLY A 189 19.03 -8.06 -2.16
C GLY A 189 18.74 -9.43 -2.77
N LYS A 190 18.24 -10.41 -2.01
CA LYS A 190 17.88 -11.74 -2.54
C LYS A 190 16.69 -11.68 -3.52
N ALA A 191 15.79 -10.71 -3.34
CA ALA A 191 14.66 -10.49 -4.23
C ALA A 191 14.97 -9.50 -5.37
N GLY A 192 16.22 -9.11 -5.53
CA GLY A 192 16.67 -8.15 -6.52
C GLY A 192 17.32 -6.93 -5.91
N ARG A 193 17.96 -6.13 -6.78
CA ARG A 193 18.66 -4.92 -6.38
C ARG A 193 17.66 -3.82 -6.02
N LEU A 194 17.84 -3.21 -4.85
CA LEU A 194 17.02 -2.09 -4.42
C LEU A 194 17.37 -0.81 -5.21
N PRO A 195 16.37 0.06 -5.49
CA PRO A 195 16.58 1.31 -6.22
C PRO A 195 17.48 2.31 -5.51
N GLY A 196 17.39 2.37 -4.19
CA GLY A 196 18.15 3.31 -3.36
C GLY A 196 19.16 2.64 -2.44
N LYS A 197 19.91 3.47 -1.71
CA LYS A 197 20.88 3.02 -0.72
C LYS A 197 20.16 2.71 0.60
N LEU A 198 20.63 1.69 1.30
CA LEU A 198 20.20 1.41 2.67
C LEU A 198 20.74 2.47 3.63
N ALA A 199 19.99 2.77 4.66
CA ALA A 199 20.44 3.63 5.73
C ALA A 199 21.52 2.93 6.59
N PRO A 200 22.50 3.69 7.15
CA PRO A 200 23.58 3.12 7.95
C PRO A 200 23.08 2.23 9.08
N GLU A 201 22.03 2.62 9.78
CA GLU A 201 21.46 1.85 10.90
C GLU A 201 20.93 0.47 10.49
N ILE A 202 20.49 0.31 9.23
CA ILE A 202 20.05 -0.98 8.69
C ILE A 202 21.26 -1.86 8.36
N ILE A 203 22.33 -1.27 7.81
CA ILE A 203 23.56 -1.98 7.50
C ILE A 203 24.23 -2.47 8.80
N GLU A 204 24.37 -1.58 9.79
CA GLU A 204 24.93 -1.94 11.10
C GLU A 204 24.12 -3.02 11.81
N LYS A 205 22.79 -2.99 11.66
CA LYS A 205 21.94 -4.03 12.21
C LYS A 205 22.13 -5.36 11.50
N ALA A 206 22.23 -5.36 10.17
CA ALA A 206 22.51 -6.56 9.39
C ALA A 206 23.85 -7.19 9.82
N GLU A 207 24.91 -6.40 9.96
CA GLU A 207 26.23 -6.84 10.42
C GLU A 207 26.18 -7.43 11.84
N ARG A 208 25.51 -6.73 12.77
CA ARG A 208 25.34 -7.19 14.15
C ARG A 208 24.57 -8.51 14.27
N GLU A 209 23.62 -8.75 13.37
CA GLU A 209 22.86 -10.00 13.30
C GLU A 209 23.53 -11.08 12.44
N GLY A 210 24.74 -10.81 11.92
CA GLY A 210 25.47 -11.75 11.06
C GLY A 210 24.81 -12.00 9.70
N ARG A 211 23.96 -11.09 9.25
CA ARG A 211 23.30 -11.16 7.95
C ARG A 211 24.29 -10.83 6.84
N LYS A 212 24.23 -11.55 5.74
CA LYS A 212 25.09 -11.32 4.56
C LYS A 212 24.28 -10.79 3.40
N PHE A 213 24.78 -9.71 2.79
CA PHE A 213 24.23 -9.22 1.55
C PHE A 213 24.40 -10.24 0.43
N PHE A 214 23.39 -10.35 -0.40
CA PHE A 214 23.42 -11.23 -1.55
C PHE A 214 24.27 -10.59 -2.66
N ASP A 215 25.24 -11.35 -3.17
CA ASP A 215 26.18 -10.93 -4.22
C ASP A 215 26.00 -11.70 -5.53
N GLY A 216 25.05 -12.64 -5.58
CA GLY A 216 24.72 -13.44 -6.74
C GLY A 216 23.68 -12.78 -7.68
N ASN A 217 23.27 -13.53 -8.70
CA ASN A 217 22.16 -13.13 -9.55
C ASN A 217 20.84 -13.54 -8.90
N PRO A 218 19.92 -12.59 -8.61
CA PRO A 218 18.63 -12.90 -7.97
C PRO A 218 17.74 -13.88 -8.75
N GLN A 219 17.98 -14.05 -10.04
CA GLN A 219 17.22 -14.98 -10.89
C GLN A 219 17.68 -16.45 -10.71
N ASP A 220 18.77 -16.67 -10.01
CA ASP A 220 19.32 -18.02 -9.78
C ASP A 220 18.87 -18.59 -8.41
N ASN A 221 17.98 -17.89 -7.70
CA ASN A 221 17.42 -18.28 -6.40
C ASN A 221 16.07 -18.97 -6.51
#